data_422947d2a85bcd63dc0f05cfd163f097
#
_entry.id   422947d2a85bcd63dc0f05cfd163f097
#
_cell.length_a   1.000
_cell.length_b   1.000
_cell.length_c   1.000
_cell.angle_alpha   90.00
_cell.angle_beta   90.00
_cell.angle_gamma   90.00
#
_symmetry.space_group_name_H-M   'P 1'
#
loop_
_entity.id
_entity.type
_entity.pdbx_description
1 polymer ?
#
loop_
_entity_poly.entity_id
_entity_poly.type
_entity_poly.pdbx_seq_one_letter_code
_entity_poly.pdbx_strand_id
1 'polypeptide(L)'
;MTAHRFFAFLLAVTLAFAMLSPALAEEAAELEATAAPTAAQDDTLTDAQRLVRGYDADLGYIYINYGRYPYEADGTVAPILWRVLGVDEDGYALLLTEYVIDFAMYHEKKVTIEEWKGNTIYHTLNDEMRKVMFTDEELSAVLYTDEKGWLYYLDNEDYRNTAYGFRHWQLKPQKERECKPTPYAMTHPHAWKDRSNGCTWYFSTGVPRRGFHNLIGYDGHTSTAANNRYGGVRCACKLDLSKLDHISGEGTLENPYTFEVIE
;
A
#
# COMPACT_ATOMS: atom_id res chain seq x y z
N MET A 1 -61.01 9.67 2.64
CA MET A 1 -61.15 9.64 1.17
C MET A 1 -59.75 9.85 0.60
N THR A 2 -59.01 8.94 -0.01
CA THR A 2 -59.32 7.79 -0.81
C THR A 2 -58.09 6.90 -0.92
N ALA A 3 -58.14 5.72 -0.30
CA ALA A 3 -57.16 4.65 -0.50
C ALA A 3 -57.77 3.65 -1.49
N HIS A 4 -57.61 3.80 -2.76
CA HIS A 4 -58.02 2.81 -3.78
C HIS A 4 -57.41 3.17 -5.15
N ARG A 5 -56.10 3.07 -5.35
CA ARG A 5 -55.49 3.06 -6.68
C ARG A 5 -54.09 2.41 -6.74
N PHE A 6 -53.79 1.45 -5.91
CA PHE A 6 -52.45 0.77 -5.91
C PHE A 6 -52.51 -0.76 -6.05
N PHE A 7 -53.62 -1.33 -6.50
CA PHE A 7 -53.78 -2.79 -6.62
C PHE A 7 -54.04 -3.33 -8.05
N ALA A 8 -53.83 -2.53 -9.09
CA ALA A 8 -54.15 -2.95 -10.47
C ALA A 8 -52.93 -3.11 -11.39
N PHE A 9 -51.69 -3.05 -10.89
CA PHE A 9 -50.48 -3.15 -11.72
C PHE A 9 -49.62 -4.39 -11.47
N LEU A 10 -50.03 -5.28 -10.57
CA LEU A 10 -49.22 -6.48 -10.20
C LEU A 10 -49.78 -7.80 -10.78
N LEU A 11 -50.80 -7.78 -11.63
CA LEU A 11 -51.39 -9.00 -12.19
C LEU A 11 -51.22 -9.16 -13.69
N ALA A 12 -50.47 -8.28 -14.37
CA ALA A 12 -50.27 -8.33 -15.82
C ALA A 12 -48.89 -8.81 -16.26
N VAL A 13 -47.96 -9.12 -15.33
CA VAL A 13 -46.59 -9.55 -15.64
C VAL A 13 -46.39 -11.07 -15.50
N THR A 14 -47.35 -11.81 -14.93
CA THR A 14 -47.20 -13.24 -14.67
C THR A 14 -47.78 -14.17 -15.72
N LEU A 15 -48.24 -13.67 -16.87
CA LEU A 15 -48.82 -14.52 -17.95
C LEU A 15 -48.08 -14.41 -19.30
N ALA A 16 -46.90 -13.80 -19.37
CA ALA A 16 -46.13 -13.70 -20.61
C ALA A 16 -44.92 -14.68 -20.71
N PHE A 17 -44.79 -15.61 -19.76
CA PHE A 17 -43.63 -16.53 -19.70
C PHE A 17 -43.97 -18.00 -20.09
N ALA A 18 -45.07 -18.26 -20.74
CA ALA A 18 -45.50 -19.63 -21.04
C ALA A 18 -45.51 -20.00 -22.52
N MET A 19 -44.81 -19.27 -23.40
CA MET A 19 -44.62 -19.70 -24.77
C MET A 19 -43.19 -19.40 -25.27
N LEU A 20 -42.16 -19.87 -24.55
CA LEU A 20 -40.85 -20.03 -25.19
C LEU A 20 -40.82 -21.38 -25.89
N SER A 21 -40.62 -21.36 -27.20
CA SER A 21 -40.47 -22.51 -28.08
C SER A 21 -39.28 -23.35 -27.60
N PRO A 22 -39.36 -24.70 -27.58
CA PRO A 22 -38.25 -25.55 -27.14
C PRO A 22 -36.94 -25.35 -27.91
N ALA A 23 -37.02 -24.82 -29.13
CA ALA A 23 -35.85 -24.49 -29.95
C ALA A 23 -34.96 -23.37 -29.37
N LEU A 24 -35.51 -22.44 -28.58
CA LEU A 24 -34.72 -21.38 -27.92
C LEU A 24 -34.06 -21.82 -26.60
N ALA A 25 -34.57 -22.90 -26.01
CA ALA A 25 -33.96 -23.49 -24.82
C ALA A 25 -32.71 -24.35 -25.16
N GLU A 26 -32.68 -24.93 -26.36
CA GLU A 26 -31.54 -25.74 -26.85
C GLU A 26 -30.39 -24.84 -27.29
N GLU A 27 -30.70 -23.65 -27.89
CA GLU A 27 -29.69 -22.66 -28.28
C GLU A 27 -29.06 -21.93 -27.06
N ALA A 28 -29.83 -21.75 -25.97
CA ALA A 28 -29.31 -21.20 -24.73
C ALA A 28 -28.41 -22.21 -23.96
N ALA A 29 -28.71 -23.51 -24.08
CA ALA A 29 -27.87 -24.57 -23.46
C ALA A 29 -26.56 -24.80 -24.25
N GLU A 30 -26.52 -24.51 -25.54
CA GLU A 30 -25.30 -24.62 -26.35
C GLU A 30 -24.39 -23.40 -26.19
N LEU A 31 -24.92 -22.24 -25.74
CA LEU A 31 -24.11 -21.05 -25.41
C LEU A 31 -23.45 -21.14 -24.03
N GLU A 32 -23.97 -21.92 -23.08
CA GLU A 32 -23.32 -22.15 -21.79
C GLU A 32 -22.19 -23.19 -21.87
N ALA A 33 -22.10 -23.97 -22.95
CA ALA A 33 -21.06 -24.99 -23.12
C ALA A 33 -19.75 -24.49 -23.76
N THR A 34 -19.70 -23.23 -24.21
CA THR A 34 -18.45 -22.55 -24.56
C THR A 34 -17.93 -21.81 -23.34
N ALA A 35 -17.58 -22.55 -22.30
CA ALA A 35 -16.67 -22.02 -21.28
C ALA A 35 -15.44 -21.48 -22.02
N ALA A 36 -15.18 -20.19 -21.86
CA ALA A 36 -13.93 -19.59 -22.33
C ALA A 36 -12.79 -20.52 -21.92
N PRO A 37 -11.79 -20.74 -22.78
CA PRO A 37 -10.66 -21.57 -22.41
C PRO A 37 -10.11 -20.99 -21.12
N THR A 38 -10.17 -21.76 -20.04
CA THR A 38 -9.44 -21.46 -18.81
C THR A 38 -8.01 -21.26 -19.27
N ALA A 39 -7.53 -20.02 -19.25
CA ALA A 39 -6.14 -19.74 -19.57
C ALA A 39 -5.33 -20.73 -18.73
N ALA A 40 -4.51 -21.54 -19.38
CA ALA A 40 -3.68 -22.51 -18.69
C ALA A 40 -2.95 -21.73 -17.59
N GLN A 41 -3.23 -22.06 -16.33
CA GLN A 41 -2.54 -21.49 -15.22
C GLN A 41 -1.06 -21.79 -15.45
N ASP A 42 -0.25 -20.76 -15.52
CA ASP A 42 1.20 -20.93 -15.57
C ASP A 42 1.65 -21.39 -14.18
N ASP A 43 1.78 -22.71 -14.04
CA ASP A 43 2.15 -23.35 -12.77
C ASP A 43 3.58 -22.98 -12.31
N THR A 44 4.31 -22.21 -13.10
CA THR A 44 5.65 -21.69 -12.73
C THR A 44 5.59 -20.41 -11.90
N LEU A 45 4.45 -19.71 -11.87
CA LEU A 45 4.28 -18.49 -11.10
C LEU A 45 3.77 -18.80 -9.69
N THR A 46 4.31 -18.07 -8.69
CA THR A 46 3.80 -18.11 -7.31
C THR A 46 2.43 -17.44 -7.21
N ASP A 47 1.71 -17.69 -6.13
CA ASP A 47 0.45 -17.01 -5.86
C ASP A 47 0.64 -15.49 -5.78
N ALA A 48 1.75 -15.04 -5.18
CA ALA A 48 2.07 -13.60 -5.12
C ALA A 48 2.25 -13.00 -6.51
N GLN A 49 2.95 -13.67 -7.41
CA GLN A 49 3.13 -13.19 -8.80
C GLN A 49 1.82 -13.13 -9.58
N ARG A 50 0.86 -14.02 -9.27
CA ARG A 50 -0.46 -14.04 -9.94
C ARG A 50 -1.42 -12.98 -9.42
N LEU A 51 -1.40 -12.71 -8.12
CA LEU A 51 -2.45 -11.97 -7.43
C LEU A 51 -2.04 -10.55 -7.02
N VAL A 52 -0.74 -10.31 -6.81
CA VAL A 52 -0.25 -8.97 -6.45
C VAL A 52 -0.06 -8.12 -7.70
N ARG A 53 -0.73 -7.01 -7.73
CA ARG A 53 -0.64 -6.00 -8.78
C ARG A 53 -0.38 -4.62 -8.19
N GLY A 54 0.06 -3.68 -9.02
CA GLY A 54 0.12 -2.27 -8.66
C GLY A 54 -1.26 -1.64 -8.50
N TYR A 55 -1.28 -0.35 -8.23
CA TYR A 55 -2.50 0.45 -8.16
C TYR A 55 -3.31 0.33 -9.48
N ASP A 56 -4.60 0.24 -9.33
CA ASP A 56 -5.57 0.25 -10.41
C ASP A 56 -6.66 1.28 -10.12
N ALA A 57 -7.07 2.05 -11.12
CA ALA A 57 -8.00 3.15 -10.92
C ALA A 57 -9.42 2.70 -10.55
N ASP A 58 -9.82 1.51 -10.99
CA ASP A 58 -11.15 0.94 -10.74
C ASP A 58 -11.18 0.05 -9.49
N LEU A 59 -10.10 -0.71 -9.25
CA LEU A 59 -10.00 -1.70 -8.17
C LEU A 59 -9.23 -1.18 -6.93
N GLY A 60 -8.57 -0.02 -7.04
CA GLY A 60 -7.79 0.55 -5.95
C GLY A 60 -6.44 -0.14 -5.69
N TYR A 61 -5.97 -0.05 -4.45
CA TYR A 61 -4.72 -0.65 -4.01
C TYR A 61 -4.90 -2.11 -3.59
N ILE A 62 -3.84 -2.89 -3.74
CA ILE A 62 -3.63 -4.14 -3.02
C ILE A 62 -2.92 -3.82 -1.70
N TYR A 63 -3.32 -4.51 -0.64
CA TYR A 63 -2.70 -4.43 0.68
C TYR A 63 -2.08 -5.76 1.07
N ILE A 64 -0.91 -5.69 1.71
CA ILE A 64 -0.12 -6.85 2.14
C ILE A 64 0.29 -6.67 3.59
N ASN A 65 0.19 -7.72 4.40
CA ASN A 65 0.84 -7.84 5.68
C ASN A 65 2.20 -8.52 5.49
N TYR A 66 3.29 -7.83 5.82
CA TYR A 66 4.63 -8.39 5.71
C TYR A 66 5.58 -7.82 6.76
N GLY A 67 6.33 -8.69 7.43
CA GLY A 67 7.10 -8.29 8.60
C GLY A 67 6.22 -7.85 9.77
N ARG A 68 6.81 -7.32 10.84
CA ARG A 68 6.12 -6.94 12.07
C ARG A 68 6.77 -5.74 12.73
N TYR A 69 5.99 -4.96 13.48
CA TYR A 69 6.51 -3.82 14.26
C TYR A 69 5.57 -3.54 15.44
N PRO A 70 6.03 -2.87 16.52
CA PRO A 70 5.11 -2.40 17.54
C PRO A 70 3.98 -1.57 16.94
N TYR A 71 2.75 -1.93 17.29
CA TYR A 71 1.55 -1.31 16.73
C TYR A 71 0.70 -0.62 17.80
N GLU A 72 0.40 -1.33 18.91
CA GLU A 72 -0.42 -0.78 19.98
C GLU A 72 0.40 0.12 20.91
N ALA A 73 -0.27 1.00 21.64
CA ALA A 73 0.38 1.97 22.53
C ALA A 73 1.22 1.32 23.65
N ASP A 74 0.95 0.08 24.00
CA ASP A 74 1.70 -0.71 24.99
C ASP A 74 2.92 -1.44 24.38
N GLY A 75 3.15 -1.30 23.08
CA GLY A 75 4.23 -1.96 22.35
C GLY A 75 3.87 -3.35 21.84
N THR A 76 2.61 -3.78 21.93
CA THR A 76 2.16 -5.03 21.30
C THR A 76 2.45 -4.99 19.80
N VAL A 77 3.13 -6.04 19.34
CA VAL A 77 3.61 -6.17 17.96
C VAL A 77 2.48 -6.71 17.07
N ALA A 78 2.35 -6.16 15.86
CA ALA A 78 1.43 -6.64 14.84
C ALA A 78 2.14 -6.70 13.47
N PRO A 79 1.57 -7.41 12.49
CA PRO A 79 2.04 -7.36 11.11
C PRO A 79 2.04 -5.92 10.58
N ILE A 80 3.05 -5.57 9.78
CA ILE A 80 3.10 -4.28 9.12
C ILE A 80 2.18 -4.33 7.90
N LEU A 81 1.25 -3.40 7.83
CA LEU A 81 0.37 -3.23 6.68
C LEU A 81 1.06 -2.37 5.62
N TRP A 82 1.18 -2.92 4.43
CA TRP A 82 1.77 -2.27 3.27
C TRP A 82 0.75 -2.04 2.17
N ARG A 83 0.84 -0.90 1.51
CA ARG A 83 0.15 -0.58 0.28
C ARG A 83 1.05 -0.91 -0.90
N VAL A 84 0.57 -1.68 -1.87
CA VAL A 84 1.30 -1.95 -3.12
C VAL A 84 1.09 -0.77 -4.07
N LEU A 85 2.17 -0.10 -4.44
CA LEU A 85 2.13 1.03 -5.37
C LEU A 85 2.27 0.57 -6.82
N GLY A 86 3.15 -0.38 -7.08
CA GLY A 86 3.42 -0.90 -8.41
C GLY A 86 4.13 -2.24 -8.34
N VAL A 87 4.15 -2.96 -9.44
CA VAL A 87 4.99 -4.13 -9.66
C VAL A 87 5.81 -3.84 -10.91
N ASP A 88 7.13 -4.01 -10.81
CA ASP A 88 8.03 -3.78 -11.95
C ASP A 88 8.15 -5.03 -12.85
N GLU A 89 8.85 -4.86 -13.97
CA GLU A 89 9.03 -5.92 -14.99
C GLU A 89 9.83 -7.12 -14.46
N ASP A 90 10.62 -6.93 -13.41
CA ASP A 90 11.40 -7.98 -12.76
C ASP A 90 10.59 -8.73 -11.69
N GLY A 91 9.32 -8.35 -11.46
CA GLY A 91 8.43 -8.98 -10.50
C GLY A 91 8.59 -8.49 -9.06
N TYR A 92 9.23 -7.33 -8.83
CA TYR A 92 9.30 -6.71 -7.52
C TYR A 92 8.11 -5.79 -7.27
N ALA A 93 7.41 -6.01 -6.16
CA ALA A 93 6.37 -5.09 -5.69
C ALA A 93 6.97 -3.92 -4.91
N LEU A 94 6.71 -2.69 -5.34
CA LEU A 94 7.02 -1.49 -4.56
C LEU A 94 5.96 -1.29 -3.47
N LEU A 95 6.38 -1.41 -2.23
CA LEU A 95 5.54 -1.30 -1.04
C LEU A 95 5.79 0.02 -0.32
N LEU A 96 4.72 0.58 0.25
CA LEU A 96 4.75 1.73 1.16
C LEU A 96 3.96 1.38 2.41
N THR A 97 4.53 1.57 3.62
CA THR A 97 3.75 1.35 4.86
C THR A 97 2.46 2.19 4.83
N GLU A 98 1.33 1.57 5.17
CA GLU A 98 0.04 2.28 5.17
C GLU A 98 -0.01 3.35 6.24
N TYR A 99 0.63 3.08 7.38
CA TYR A 99 0.69 3.98 8.54
C TYR A 99 2.10 4.54 8.75
N VAL A 100 2.18 5.67 9.47
CA VAL A 100 3.42 6.07 10.15
C VAL A 100 3.62 5.10 11.31
N ILE A 101 4.72 4.36 11.28
CA ILE A 101 4.99 3.29 12.24
C ILE A 101 5.86 3.75 13.42
N ASP A 102 6.58 4.86 13.27
CA ASP A 102 7.42 5.45 14.32
C ASP A 102 7.71 6.93 14.02
N PHE A 103 8.50 7.59 14.89
CA PHE A 103 9.04 8.93 14.67
C PHE A 103 10.56 8.94 14.84
N ALA A 104 11.26 9.53 13.89
CA ALA A 104 12.71 9.63 13.91
C ALA A 104 13.20 10.99 13.39
N MET A 105 14.44 11.36 13.72
CA MET A 105 15.11 12.49 13.08
C MET A 105 15.65 12.07 11.72
N TYR A 106 15.54 12.96 10.73
CA TYR A 106 16.16 12.72 9.43
C TYR A 106 17.69 12.68 9.54
N HIS A 107 18.25 13.63 10.31
CA HIS A 107 19.66 13.65 10.65
C HIS A 107 19.88 14.34 12.01
N GLU A 108 20.92 13.96 12.75
CA GLU A 108 21.21 14.53 14.08
C GLU A 108 21.51 16.03 14.05
N LYS A 109 22.10 16.49 12.96
CA LYS A 109 22.54 17.90 12.79
C LYS A 109 21.82 18.56 11.65
N LYS A 110 21.61 19.87 11.75
CA LYS A 110 21.10 20.71 10.66
C LYS A 110 22.21 21.01 9.66
N VAL A 111 22.65 19.99 8.90
CA VAL A 111 23.69 20.10 7.87
C VAL A 111 23.16 19.56 6.55
N THR A 112 23.77 19.96 5.45
CA THR A 112 23.50 19.35 4.15
C THR A 112 24.17 17.97 4.09
N ILE A 113 23.40 16.94 3.75
CA ILE A 113 23.88 15.60 3.49
C ILE A 113 23.57 15.31 2.02
N GLU A 114 24.59 15.08 1.24
CA GLU A 114 24.46 14.89 -0.21
C GLU A 114 24.05 13.44 -0.55
N GLU A 115 24.48 12.48 0.27
CA GLU A 115 24.23 11.06 0.05
C GLU A 115 23.16 10.53 1.03
N TRP A 116 22.26 9.71 0.51
CA TRP A 116 21.22 9.06 1.30
C TRP A 116 21.80 8.27 2.48
N LYS A 117 22.85 7.48 2.24
CA LYS A 117 23.50 6.67 3.26
C LYS A 117 24.21 7.48 4.35
N GLY A 118 24.48 8.75 4.13
CA GLY A 118 25.07 9.65 5.13
C GLY A 118 24.08 10.19 6.16
N ASN A 119 22.79 9.91 6.00
CA ASN A 119 21.75 10.39 6.91
C ASN A 119 21.55 9.44 8.09
N THR A 120 21.28 9.99 9.27
CA THR A 120 20.93 9.21 10.48
C THR A 120 19.73 8.30 10.21
N ILE A 121 18.72 8.80 9.51
CA ILE A 121 17.51 8.01 9.21
C ILE A 121 17.79 6.78 8.33
N TYR A 122 18.80 6.83 7.46
CA TYR A 122 19.21 5.63 6.72
C TYR A 122 19.65 4.51 7.67
N HIS A 123 20.48 4.85 8.66
CA HIS A 123 20.94 3.90 9.68
C HIS A 123 19.80 3.44 10.58
N THR A 124 18.93 4.34 11.00
CA THR A 124 17.72 3.97 11.75
C THR A 124 16.87 2.95 10.99
N LEU A 125 16.63 3.15 9.70
CA LEU A 125 15.84 2.22 8.89
C LEU A 125 16.57 0.89 8.65
N ASN A 126 17.85 0.95 8.22
CA ASN A 126 18.55 -0.22 7.68
C ASN A 126 19.38 -0.98 8.69
N ASP A 127 19.84 -0.35 9.79
CA ASP A 127 20.65 -1.00 10.81
C ASP A 127 19.86 -1.37 12.07
N GLU A 128 18.78 -0.62 12.39
CA GLU A 128 17.99 -0.81 13.61
C GLU A 128 16.59 -1.37 13.30
N MET A 129 15.73 -0.60 12.63
CA MET A 129 14.33 -0.96 12.40
C MET A 129 14.19 -2.25 11.58
N ARG A 130 15.00 -2.43 10.54
CA ARG A 130 14.98 -3.63 9.71
C ARG A 130 15.09 -4.91 10.52
N LYS A 131 15.95 -4.94 11.54
CA LYS A 131 16.16 -6.12 12.40
C LYS A 131 14.96 -6.44 13.29
N VAL A 132 14.14 -5.43 13.58
CA VAL A 132 12.88 -5.59 14.32
C VAL A 132 11.75 -5.96 13.39
N MET A 133 11.75 -5.38 12.18
CA MET A 133 10.67 -5.53 11.20
C MET A 133 10.65 -6.92 10.56
N PHE A 134 11.81 -7.50 10.28
CA PHE A 134 11.91 -8.73 9.50
C PHE A 134 12.76 -9.80 10.19
N THR A 135 12.36 -11.05 10.06
CA THR A 135 13.25 -12.19 10.26
C THR A 135 14.27 -12.27 9.12
N ASP A 136 15.31 -13.09 9.25
CA ASP A 136 16.27 -13.30 8.17
C ASP A 136 15.60 -13.92 6.93
N GLU A 137 14.64 -14.79 7.13
CA GLU A 137 13.82 -15.41 6.08
C GLU A 137 12.98 -14.34 5.34
N GLU A 138 12.17 -13.56 6.06
CA GLU A 138 11.38 -12.46 5.48
C GLU A 138 12.29 -11.45 4.76
N LEU A 139 13.46 -11.13 5.33
CA LEU A 139 14.40 -10.21 4.72
C LEU A 139 14.97 -10.72 3.40
N SER A 140 15.07 -12.05 3.20
CA SER A 140 15.57 -12.64 1.96
C SER A 140 14.72 -12.29 0.74
N ALA A 141 13.43 -12.01 0.93
CA ALA A 141 12.52 -11.57 -0.12
C ALA A 141 12.50 -10.03 -0.30
N VAL A 142 13.13 -9.25 0.60
CA VAL A 142 13.24 -7.79 0.47
C VAL A 142 14.48 -7.44 -0.34
N LEU A 143 14.30 -6.72 -1.45
CA LEU A 143 15.40 -6.32 -2.32
C LEU A 143 16.33 -5.30 -1.61
N TYR A 144 17.60 -5.62 -1.55
CA TYR A 144 18.66 -4.67 -1.20
C TYR A 144 19.24 -4.03 -2.45
N THR A 145 19.42 -2.72 -2.40
CA THR A 145 20.20 -2.01 -3.42
C THR A 145 21.28 -1.16 -2.75
N ASP A 146 22.44 -1.05 -3.40
CA ASP A 146 23.51 -0.20 -2.88
C ASP A 146 23.11 1.27 -2.77
N GLU A 147 22.21 1.73 -3.60
CA GLU A 147 21.73 3.11 -3.57
C GLU A 147 20.77 3.38 -2.41
N LYS A 148 19.76 2.52 -2.22
CA LYS A 148 18.63 2.77 -1.31
C LYS A 148 18.69 1.99 0.00
N GLY A 149 19.39 0.85 0.06
CA GLY A 149 19.31 -0.12 1.17
C GLY A 149 18.11 -1.06 0.99
N TRP A 150 17.64 -1.68 2.07
CA TRP A 150 16.39 -2.46 2.12
C TRP A 150 15.16 -1.57 2.31
N LEU A 151 15.28 -0.62 3.25
CA LEU A 151 14.21 0.33 3.60
C LEU A 151 14.64 1.74 3.21
N TYR A 152 13.71 2.47 2.60
CA TYR A 152 13.98 3.82 2.12
C TYR A 152 12.68 4.65 2.11
N TYR A 153 12.81 5.91 1.77
CA TYR A 153 11.66 6.79 1.50
C TYR A 153 11.45 6.94 0.01
N LEU A 154 10.21 7.06 -0.40
CA LEU A 154 9.87 7.44 -1.77
C LEU A 154 10.48 8.80 -2.11
N ASP A 155 10.87 8.99 -3.35
CA ASP A 155 11.39 10.27 -3.82
C ASP A 155 10.30 11.15 -4.47
N ASN A 156 10.69 12.31 -4.99
CA ASN A 156 9.76 13.23 -5.63
C ASN A 156 9.14 12.68 -6.91
N GLU A 157 9.82 11.81 -7.63
CA GLU A 157 9.33 11.20 -8.86
C GLU A 157 8.28 10.16 -8.52
N ASP A 158 8.53 9.33 -7.51
CA ASP A 158 7.56 8.39 -6.97
C ASP A 158 6.24 9.09 -6.58
N TYR A 159 6.33 10.22 -5.83
CA TYR A 159 5.14 10.98 -5.42
C TYR A 159 4.42 11.71 -6.54
N ARG A 160 5.03 11.86 -7.69
CA ARG A 160 4.41 12.43 -8.88
C ARG A 160 3.87 11.37 -9.82
N ASN A 161 4.21 10.13 -9.60
CA ASN A 161 3.80 9.02 -10.43
C ASN A 161 2.32 8.69 -10.17
N THR A 162 1.46 9.06 -11.11
CA THR A 162 0.02 8.79 -11.01
C THR A 162 -0.32 7.31 -11.19
N ALA A 163 0.58 6.50 -11.77
CA ALA A 163 0.42 5.05 -11.84
C ALA A 163 0.50 4.39 -10.45
N TYR A 164 1.06 5.06 -9.46
CA TYR A 164 1.05 4.64 -8.05
C TYR A 164 -0.20 5.09 -7.29
N GLY A 165 -1.22 5.60 -7.99
CA GLY A 165 -2.45 6.08 -7.39
C GLY A 165 -2.34 7.46 -6.74
N PHE A 166 -1.18 8.11 -6.80
CA PHE A 166 -1.03 9.47 -6.30
C PHE A 166 -1.65 10.47 -7.28
N ARG A 167 -2.52 11.33 -6.74
CA ARG A 167 -3.11 12.39 -7.53
C ARG A 167 -2.03 13.36 -8.03
N HIS A 168 -2.23 13.92 -9.23
CA HIS A 168 -1.31 14.93 -9.75
C HIS A 168 -1.08 16.04 -8.71
N TRP A 169 0.18 16.43 -8.51
CA TRP A 169 0.61 17.28 -7.39
C TRP A 169 -0.07 18.66 -7.32
N GLN A 170 -0.60 19.16 -8.43
CA GLN A 170 -1.35 20.42 -8.48
C GLN A 170 -2.81 20.29 -8.05
N LEU A 171 -3.35 19.10 -7.98
CA LEU A 171 -4.74 18.86 -7.59
C LEU A 171 -4.86 18.78 -6.07
N LYS A 172 -5.95 19.33 -5.53
CA LYS A 172 -6.29 19.30 -4.10
C LYS A 172 -7.64 18.62 -3.91
N PRO A 173 -7.87 17.93 -2.80
CA PRO A 173 -6.92 17.52 -1.75
C PRO A 173 -6.00 16.39 -2.20
N GLN A 174 -4.90 16.15 -1.48
CA GLN A 174 -3.90 15.09 -1.73
C GLN A 174 -4.12 13.89 -0.79
N LYS A 175 -5.35 13.44 -0.67
CA LYS A 175 -5.78 12.41 0.30
C LYS A 175 -5.01 11.09 0.20
N GLU A 176 -4.57 10.74 -0.99
CA GLU A 176 -3.83 9.49 -1.25
C GLU A 176 -2.45 9.47 -0.57
N ARG A 177 -1.94 10.66 -0.21
CA ARG A 177 -0.66 10.85 0.49
C ARG A 177 -0.85 11.08 1.98
N GLU A 178 -2.07 11.39 2.43
CA GLU A 178 -2.36 11.48 3.87
C GLU A 178 -2.08 10.14 4.53
N CYS A 179 -1.61 10.18 5.77
CA CYS A 179 -1.24 9.00 6.51
C CYS A 179 -1.54 9.20 8.00
N LYS A 180 -2.06 8.17 8.63
CA LYS A 180 -2.29 8.15 10.09
C LYS A 180 -1.12 7.47 10.78
N PRO A 181 -0.75 7.87 11.99
CA PRO A 181 0.21 7.14 12.81
C PRO A 181 -0.46 5.93 13.45
N THR A 182 0.35 4.89 13.73
CA THR A 182 -0.07 3.79 14.61
C THR A 182 -0.25 4.30 16.06
N PRO A 183 -1.03 3.61 16.91
CA PRO A 183 -1.10 3.91 18.34
C PRO A 183 0.29 3.93 19.00
N TYR A 184 1.18 3.00 18.63
CA TYR A 184 2.57 2.97 19.11
C TYR A 184 3.34 4.24 18.70
N ALA A 185 3.32 4.62 17.44
CA ALA A 185 3.98 5.82 16.95
C ALA A 185 3.52 7.07 17.71
N MET A 186 2.25 7.14 18.13
CA MET A 186 1.70 8.23 18.92
C MET A 186 2.20 8.28 20.37
N THR A 187 2.84 7.24 20.88
CA THR A 187 3.51 7.25 22.20
C THR A 187 4.83 7.99 22.17
N HIS A 188 5.41 8.17 20.98
CA HIS A 188 6.71 8.84 20.84
C HIS A 188 6.63 10.29 21.37
N PRO A 189 7.63 10.77 22.16
CA PRO A 189 7.61 12.11 22.77
C PRO A 189 7.48 13.26 21.77
N HIS A 190 7.95 13.05 20.55
CA HIS A 190 7.91 14.03 19.47
C HIS A 190 6.78 13.79 18.46
N ALA A 191 5.84 12.86 18.75
CA ALA A 191 4.65 12.67 17.92
C ALA A 191 3.82 13.97 17.87
N TRP A 192 3.38 14.35 16.70
CA TRP A 192 2.57 15.54 16.50
C TRP A 192 1.12 15.25 16.87
N LYS A 193 0.76 15.60 18.11
CA LYS A 193 -0.53 15.25 18.73
C LYS A 193 -1.72 16.12 18.29
N ASP A 194 -1.46 17.23 17.60
CA ASP A 194 -2.47 18.27 17.39
C ASP A 194 -3.31 18.11 16.12
N ARG A 195 -3.13 17.04 15.35
CA ARG A 195 -3.74 16.92 14.02
C ARG A 195 -4.40 15.58 13.83
N SER A 196 -5.71 15.57 13.98
CA SER A 196 -6.57 14.38 14.02
C SER A 196 -6.63 13.56 12.72
N ASN A 197 -6.15 14.08 11.58
CA ASN A 197 -6.39 13.48 10.27
C ASN A 197 -5.13 13.05 9.52
N GLY A 198 -3.95 13.26 10.05
CA GLY A 198 -2.72 12.90 9.34
C GLY A 198 -1.48 13.19 10.14
N CYS A 199 -0.36 12.74 9.62
CA CYS A 199 0.95 12.85 10.23
C CYS A 199 1.94 13.36 9.19
N THR A 200 2.96 14.07 9.61
CA THR A 200 4.09 14.39 8.74
C THR A 200 5.02 13.20 8.63
N TRP A 201 5.53 12.94 7.45
CA TRP A 201 6.47 11.89 7.17
C TRP A 201 7.52 12.34 6.14
N TYR A 202 8.56 11.54 5.92
CA TYR A 202 9.73 11.93 5.14
C TYR A 202 9.72 11.31 3.74
N PHE A 203 10.59 11.84 2.85
CA PHE A 203 11.07 11.13 1.66
C PHE A 203 12.57 11.37 1.43
N SER A 204 13.18 10.49 0.64
CA SER A 204 14.63 10.33 0.55
C SER A 204 15.38 11.51 -0.01
N THR A 205 14.76 12.28 -0.90
CA THR A 205 15.45 13.39 -1.53
C THR A 205 15.55 14.56 -0.56
N GLY A 206 16.75 14.76 -0.03
CA GLY A 206 17.07 15.97 0.71
C GLY A 206 16.76 17.20 -0.12
N VAL A 207 16.29 18.24 0.52
CA VAL A 207 16.28 19.55 -0.13
C VAL A 207 17.73 20.00 -0.21
N PRO A 208 18.25 20.31 -1.40
CA PRO A 208 19.62 20.75 -1.57
C PRO A 208 19.86 22.16 -0.97
N ARG A 209 19.34 22.45 0.20
CA ARG A 209 19.45 23.75 0.87
C ARG A 209 19.73 23.58 2.36
N ARG A 210 21.02 23.57 2.71
CA ARG A 210 21.51 23.93 4.06
C ARG A 210 20.82 23.21 5.22
N GLY A 211 20.76 21.89 5.19
CA GLY A 211 20.28 21.10 6.33
C GLY A 211 18.76 21.05 6.45
N PHE A 212 18.04 21.07 5.34
CA PHE A 212 16.61 20.78 5.25
C PHE A 212 16.37 19.51 4.44
N HIS A 213 15.25 18.88 4.67
CA HIS A 213 14.74 17.75 3.88
C HIS A 213 13.29 17.98 3.49
N ASN A 214 12.86 17.28 2.46
CA ASN A 214 11.46 17.26 2.06
C ASN A 214 10.66 16.32 2.97
N LEU A 215 9.38 16.65 3.17
CA LEU A 215 8.41 15.81 3.85
C LEU A 215 7.02 15.99 3.24
N ILE A 216 6.16 15.04 3.50
CA ILE A 216 4.73 15.17 3.23
C ILE A 216 4.07 15.66 4.51
N GLY A 217 3.28 16.71 4.40
CA GLY A 217 2.48 17.25 5.50
C GLY A 217 1.27 16.36 5.81
N TYR A 218 0.64 16.63 6.94
CA TYR A 218 -0.58 15.96 7.39
C TYR A 218 -1.75 16.05 6.39
N ASP A 219 -1.69 17.00 5.47
CA ASP A 219 -2.66 17.27 4.41
C ASP A 219 -2.24 16.68 3.04
N GLY A 220 -1.24 15.81 3.03
CA GLY A 220 -0.70 15.19 1.82
C GLY A 220 0.17 16.11 0.95
N HIS A 221 0.37 17.38 1.34
CA HIS A 221 1.20 18.31 0.59
C HIS A 221 2.69 18.22 0.96
N THR A 222 3.54 18.45 -0.04
CA THR A 222 4.97 18.60 0.18
C THR A 222 5.28 19.82 1.03
N SER A 223 6.17 19.64 1.98
CA SER A 223 6.71 20.68 2.84
C SER A 223 8.20 20.46 3.06
N THR A 224 8.84 21.30 3.84
CA THR A 224 10.25 21.16 4.21
C THR A 224 10.45 21.35 5.70
N ALA A 225 11.37 20.56 6.27
CA ALA A 225 11.78 20.73 7.67
C ALA A 225 13.29 20.68 7.81
N ALA A 226 13.82 21.22 8.90
CA ALA A 226 15.23 21.06 9.23
C ALA A 226 15.55 19.60 9.51
N ASN A 227 16.72 19.14 9.07
CA ASN A 227 17.14 17.72 9.18
C ASN A 227 17.12 17.19 10.62
N ASN A 228 17.40 18.02 11.59
CA ASN A 228 17.39 17.66 13.01
C ASN A 228 16.01 17.75 13.67
N ARG A 229 14.94 17.68 12.89
CA ARG A 229 13.58 17.57 13.41
C ARG A 229 13.07 16.14 13.27
N TYR A 230 12.23 15.75 14.22
CA TYR A 230 11.51 14.49 14.15
C TYR A 230 10.38 14.58 13.13
N GLY A 231 10.18 13.49 12.41
CA GLY A 231 9.06 13.28 11.52
C GLY A 231 8.61 11.83 11.58
N GLY A 232 7.42 11.56 11.06
CA GLY A 232 6.89 10.22 11.02
C GLY A 232 7.66 9.32 10.06
N VAL A 233 7.92 8.09 10.46
CA VAL A 233 8.53 7.05 9.64
C VAL A 233 7.45 6.34 8.85
N ARG A 234 7.43 6.55 7.54
CA ARG A 234 6.61 5.87 6.55
C ARG A 234 7.51 5.38 5.44
N CYS A 235 8.08 4.20 5.61
CA CYS A 235 9.12 3.68 4.71
C CYS A 235 8.54 2.87 3.56
N ALA A 236 9.36 2.70 2.52
CA ALA A 236 9.11 1.85 1.37
C ALA A 236 10.15 0.74 1.31
N CYS A 237 9.81 -0.35 0.63
CA CYS A 237 10.73 -1.40 0.22
C CYS A 237 10.27 -2.02 -1.11
N LYS A 238 11.11 -2.81 -1.73
CA LYS A 238 10.73 -3.69 -2.84
C LYS A 238 10.72 -5.13 -2.37
N LEU A 239 9.66 -5.85 -2.68
CA LEU A 239 9.43 -7.23 -2.28
C LEU A 239 9.43 -8.13 -3.52
N ASP A 240 10.25 -9.17 -3.51
CA ASP A 240 10.37 -10.16 -4.57
C ASP A 240 9.19 -11.13 -4.52
N LEU A 241 8.25 -10.99 -5.45
CA LEU A 241 7.04 -11.81 -5.49
C LEU A 241 7.33 -13.26 -5.86
N SER A 242 8.47 -13.56 -6.49
CA SER A 242 8.85 -14.95 -6.84
C SER A 242 9.23 -15.78 -5.62
N LYS A 243 9.51 -15.14 -4.48
CA LYS A 243 9.85 -15.79 -3.21
C LYS A 243 8.67 -15.92 -2.26
N LEU A 244 7.47 -15.60 -2.70
CA LEU A 244 6.27 -15.57 -1.86
C LEU A 244 5.20 -16.47 -2.44
N ASP A 245 4.68 -17.36 -1.61
CA ASP A 245 3.59 -18.27 -1.99
C ASP A 245 2.63 -18.51 -0.82
N HIS A 246 1.70 -19.44 -0.97
CA HIS A 246 0.72 -19.81 0.06
C HIS A 246 -0.08 -18.62 0.58
N ILE A 247 -0.71 -17.91 -0.34
CA ILE A 247 -1.45 -16.68 -0.04
C ILE A 247 -2.70 -16.94 0.80
N SER A 248 -2.97 -16.06 1.75
CA SER A 248 -4.26 -15.92 2.42
C SER A 248 -4.71 -14.46 2.43
N GLY A 249 -5.99 -14.22 2.70
CA GLY A 249 -6.60 -12.89 2.63
C GLY A 249 -7.17 -12.58 1.23
N GLU A 250 -7.57 -11.33 1.03
CA GLU A 250 -8.25 -10.84 -0.18
C GLU A 250 -7.52 -9.64 -0.81
N GLY A 251 -6.42 -9.20 -0.20
CA GLY A 251 -5.65 -8.04 -0.65
C GLY A 251 -6.35 -6.69 -0.41
N THR A 252 -7.42 -6.67 0.36
CA THR A 252 -8.13 -5.46 0.77
C THR A 252 -7.52 -4.85 2.03
N LEU A 253 -7.90 -3.62 2.37
CA LEU A 253 -7.45 -2.96 3.61
C LEU A 253 -7.88 -3.74 4.86
N GLU A 254 -9.09 -4.29 4.83
CA GLU A 254 -9.71 -5.04 5.93
C GLU A 254 -9.23 -6.48 6.01
N ASN A 255 -8.84 -7.07 4.88
CA ASN A 255 -8.33 -8.43 4.76
C ASN A 255 -7.11 -8.48 3.83
N PRO A 256 -5.95 -7.95 4.28
CA PRO A 256 -4.73 -7.90 3.47
C PRO A 256 -4.21 -9.29 3.13
N TYR A 257 -3.50 -9.40 2.02
CA TYR A 257 -2.77 -10.62 1.72
C TYR A 257 -1.67 -10.89 2.75
N THR A 258 -1.50 -12.16 3.10
CA THR A 258 -0.32 -12.69 3.82
C THR A 258 0.27 -13.82 3.02
N PHE A 259 1.57 -14.00 3.11
CA PHE A 259 2.33 -14.99 2.34
C PHE A 259 3.31 -15.72 3.24
N GLU A 260 3.73 -16.90 2.80
CA GLU A 260 4.90 -17.58 3.30
C GLU A 260 6.08 -17.31 2.35
N VAL A 261 7.28 -17.14 2.92
CA VAL A 261 8.51 -17.07 2.12
C VAL A 261 8.88 -18.49 1.70
N ILE A 262 9.17 -18.68 0.42
CA ILE A 262 9.64 -19.94 -0.14
C ILE A 262 11.12 -19.86 -0.53
N GLU A 263 11.84 -20.99 -0.47
CA GLU A 263 13.26 -21.10 -0.84
C GLU A 263 13.49 -21.05 -2.37
#